data_5feafefec37e0f4a375f4d03ac537403
#
_entry.id   5feafefec37e0f4a375f4d03ac537403
#
_cell.length_a   1.000
_cell.length_b   1.000
_cell.length_c   1.000
_cell.angle_alpha   90.00
_cell.angle_beta   90.00
_cell.angle_gamma   90.00
#
_symmetry.space_group_name_H-M   'P 1'
#
loop_
_entity.id
_entity.type
_entity.pdbx_description
1 polymer ?
#
loop_
_entity_poly.entity_id
_entity_poly.type
_entity_poly.pdbx_seq_one_letter_code
_entity_poly.pdbx_strand_id
1 'polypeptide(L)'
;MRFLLIDSILELEPGRAVGLKNVTMSEDFLADHFPDRPIMPGVLILEALVQLADWVVRDATEFDKLGVVTGFDRIKFRRVARPGDQLRLEVDLKSSENGQHEFRGTAYSDGAVAASANIVLGEASLSNYLDPDAARTSLAILRQNRTS
;
A
#
# COMPACT_ATOMS: atom_id res chain seq x y z
N MET A 1 6.42 4.41 16.50
CA MET A 1 6.58 4.30 15.03
C MET A 1 5.22 4.15 14.37
N ARG A 2 4.97 4.88 13.33
CA ARG A 2 3.73 4.76 12.55
C ARG A 2 4.04 4.09 11.22
N PHE A 3 3.28 3.04 10.89
CA PHE A 3 3.44 2.32 9.63
C PHE A 3 2.56 2.93 8.53
N LEU A 4 2.86 4.17 8.17
CA LEU A 4 2.20 4.82 7.04
C LEU A 4 3.12 4.71 5.83
N LEU A 5 2.82 3.79 4.94
CA LEU A 5 3.69 3.45 3.82
C LEU A 5 3.17 3.96 2.47
N ILE A 6 2.20 4.87 2.50
CA ILE A 6 1.72 5.57 1.32
C ILE A 6 1.92 7.07 1.56
N ASP A 7 2.65 7.72 0.69
CA ASP A 7 2.91 9.17 0.78
C ASP A 7 1.94 9.98 -0.08
N SER A 8 1.46 9.38 -1.18
CA SER A 8 0.52 10.04 -2.06
C SER A 8 -0.32 9.00 -2.80
N ILE A 9 -1.57 9.35 -3.10
CA ILE A 9 -2.46 8.56 -3.95
C ILE A 9 -2.70 9.35 -5.24
N LEU A 10 -2.26 8.78 -6.35
CA LEU A 10 -2.36 9.40 -7.68
C LEU A 10 -3.67 9.05 -8.36
N GLU A 11 -4.14 7.81 -8.19
CA GLU A 11 -5.40 7.31 -8.73
C GLU A 11 -6.10 6.48 -7.67
N LEU A 12 -7.40 6.65 -7.55
CA LEU A 12 -8.26 5.78 -6.75
C LEU A 12 -9.61 5.73 -7.44
N GLU A 13 -9.95 4.58 -7.94
CA GLU A 13 -11.18 4.31 -8.67
C GLU A 13 -11.66 2.89 -8.34
N PRO A 14 -12.89 2.51 -8.72
CA PRO A 14 -13.35 1.15 -8.47
C PRO A 14 -12.38 0.12 -9.05
N GLY A 15 -11.83 -0.72 -8.18
CA GLY A 15 -10.95 -1.81 -8.55
C GLY A 15 -9.51 -1.44 -8.85
N ARG A 16 -9.10 -0.18 -8.69
CA ARG A 16 -7.70 0.22 -8.98
C ARG A 16 -7.25 1.38 -8.11
N ALA A 17 -6.00 1.32 -7.70
CA ALA A 17 -5.33 2.47 -7.10
C ALA A 17 -3.86 2.52 -7.51
N VAL A 18 -3.34 3.73 -7.60
CA VAL A 18 -1.92 4.02 -7.82
C VAL A 18 -1.47 4.99 -6.76
N GLY A 19 -0.35 4.67 -6.12
CA GLY A 19 0.22 5.51 -5.07
C GLY A 19 1.74 5.58 -5.16
N LEU A 20 2.30 6.42 -4.30
CA LEU A 20 3.75 6.61 -4.18
C LEU A 20 4.19 6.36 -2.74
N LYS A 21 5.34 5.73 -2.60
CA LYS A 21 6.10 5.62 -1.34
C LYS A 21 7.51 6.12 -1.58
N ASN A 22 7.90 7.16 -0.86
CA ASN A 22 9.28 7.65 -0.86
C ASN A 22 10.07 6.95 0.24
N VAL A 23 11.23 6.39 -0.11
CA VAL A 23 12.13 5.79 0.88
C VAL A 23 13.13 6.86 1.32
N THR A 24 13.14 7.18 2.61
CA THR A 24 13.99 8.23 3.18
C THR A 24 14.90 7.66 4.27
N MET A 25 16.05 8.31 4.51
CA MET A 25 16.98 7.91 5.57
C MET A 25 16.37 8.01 6.98
N SER A 26 15.30 8.78 7.16
CA SER A 26 14.64 8.95 8.45
C SER A 26 13.71 7.79 8.83
N GLU A 27 13.54 6.81 7.96
CA GLU A 27 12.71 5.64 8.26
C GLU A 27 13.35 4.78 9.36
N ASP A 28 12.61 4.52 10.43
CA ASP A 28 13.12 3.77 11.60
C ASP A 28 13.61 2.37 11.23
N PHE A 29 12.95 1.70 10.28
CA PHE A 29 13.33 0.34 9.88
C PHE A 29 14.68 0.26 9.18
N LEU A 30 15.22 1.36 8.69
CA LEU A 30 16.54 1.36 8.02
C LEU A 30 17.71 1.28 9.00
N ALA A 31 17.51 1.64 10.26
CA ALA A 31 18.56 1.61 11.27
C ALA A 31 19.17 0.21 11.43
N ASP A 32 18.32 -0.81 11.37
CA ASP A 32 18.73 -2.21 11.59
C ASP A 32 18.78 -3.05 10.29
N HIS A 33 18.27 -2.53 9.19
CA HIS A 33 18.10 -3.31 7.97
C HIS A 33 18.75 -2.60 6.74
N PHE A 34 20.03 -2.48 6.62
CA PHE A 34 21.08 -2.90 7.53
C PHE A 34 21.92 -1.67 7.92
N PRO A 35 22.67 -1.65 9.06
CA PRO A 35 23.34 -0.45 9.53
C PRO A 35 24.27 0.21 8.50
N ASP A 36 25.08 -0.59 7.78
CA ASP A 36 26.02 -0.07 6.78
C ASP A 36 25.43 -0.08 5.35
N ARG A 37 24.25 -0.63 5.17
CA ARG A 37 23.63 -0.79 3.85
C ARG A 37 22.11 -0.75 3.98
N PRO A 38 21.55 0.44 4.19
CA PRO A 38 20.12 0.56 4.42
C PRO A 38 19.30 0.17 3.18
N ILE A 39 18.40 -0.77 3.36
CA ILE A 39 17.43 -1.16 2.34
C ILE A 39 16.07 -1.32 2.99
N MET A 40 15.01 -0.94 2.29
CA MET A 40 13.65 -1.16 2.76
C MET A 40 13.35 -2.66 2.74
N PRO A 41 12.92 -3.24 3.88
CA PRO A 41 12.52 -4.65 3.90
C PRO A 41 11.44 -4.94 2.85
N GLY A 42 11.61 -6.04 2.09
CA GLY A 42 10.64 -6.42 1.07
C GLY A 42 9.24 -6.62 1.62
N VAL A 43 9.12 -7.14 2.85
CA VAL A 43 7.82 -7.32 3.51
C VAL A 43 7.11 -5.98 3.76
N LEU A 44 7.84 -4.88 3.92
CA LEU A 44 7.23 -3.55 4.07
C LEU A 44 6.79 -2.99 2.72
N ILE A 45 7.40 -3.39 1.61
CA ILE A 45 6.90 -3.07 0.27
C ILE A 45 5.55 -3.78 0.07
N LEU A 46 5.43 -5.03 0.49
CA LEU A 46 4.16 -5.74 0.47
C LEU A 46 3.10 -5.04 1.32
N GLU A 47 3.48 -4.58 2.52
CA GLU A 47 2.56 -3.84 3.39
C GLU A 47 2.10 -2.53 2.73
N ALA A 48 2.98 -1.84 2.03
CA ALA A 48 2.58 -0.65 1.27
C ALA A 48 1.52 -0.98 0.21
N LEU A 49 1.69 -2.09 -0.51
CA LEU A 49 0.69 -2.56 -1.48
C LEU A 49 -0.62 -2.94 -0.81
N VAL A 50 -0.58 -3.58 0.37
CA VAL A 50 -1.76 -3.90 1.17
C VAL A 50 -2.50 -2.62 1.57
N GLN A 51 -1.80 -1.61 2.05
CA GLN A 51 -2.41 -0.34 2.45
C GLN A 51 -3.08 0.34 1.25
N LEU A 52 -2.46 0.28 0.08
CA LEU A 52 -3.06 0.85 -1.13
C LEU A 52 -4.32 0.08 -1.54
N ALA A 53 -4.29 -1.25 -1.49
CA ALA A 53 -5.45 -2.10 -1.78
C ALA A 53 -6.58 -1.86 -0.76
N ASP A 54 -6.23 -1.64 0.50
CA ASP A 54 -7.21 -1.30 1.54
C ASP A 54 -7.96 0.00 1.22
N TRP A 55 -7.29 1.00 0.66
CA TRP A 55 -7.97 2.22 0.20
C TRP A 55 -9.02 1.94 -0.86
N VAL A 56 -8.78 0.96 -1.75
CA VAL A 56 -9.79 0.54 -2.74
C VAL A 56 -11.02 -0.05 -2.03
N VAL A 57 -10.81 -0.88 -1.01
CA VAL A 57 -11.92 -1.47 -0.24
C VAL A 57 -12.69 -0.40 0.53
N ARG A 58 -11.99 0.51 1.20
CA ARG A 58 -12.63 1.62 1.94
C ARG A 58 -13.46 2.50 1.03
N ASP A 59 -12.91 2.90 -0.10
CA ASP A 59 -13.60 3.77 -1.05
C ASP A 59 -14.82 3.07 -1.68
N ALA A 60 -14.68 1.81 -2.07
CA ALA A 60 -15.75 1.03 -2.68
C ALA A 60 -16.93 0.78 -1.73
N THR A 61 -16.69 0.75 -0.41
CA THR A 61 -17.72 0.54 0.61
C THR A 61 -18.16 1.84 1.28
N GLU A 62 -17.80 2.99 0.73
CA GLU A 62 -18.11 4.30 1.30
C GLU A 62 -17.69 4.42 2.77
N PHE A 63 -16.51 3.89 3.09
CA PHE A 63 -15.92 3.89 4.44
C PHE A 63 -16.71 3.10 5.49
N ASP A 64 -17.50 2.13 5.05
CA ASP A 64 -18.14 1.17 5.95
C ASP A 64 -17.19 0.03 6.34
N LYS A 65 -16.36 -0.43 5.40
CA LYS A 65 -15.44 -1.54 5.60
C LYS A 65 -13.99 -1.11 5.38
N LEU A 66 -13.08 -1.82 6.05
CA LEU A 66 -11.66 -1.80 5.72
C LEU A 66 -11.22 -3.21 5.31
N GLY A 67 -10.10 -3.27 4.58
CA GLY A 67 -9.50 -4.52 4.16
C GLY A 67 -8.54 -5.05 5.22
N VAL A 68 -8.62 -6.34 5.48
CA VAL A 68 -7.71 -7.07 6.37
C VAL A 68 -7.04 -8.16 5.57
N VAL A 69 -5.71 -8.18 5.55
CA VAL A 69 -4.99 -9.19 4.79
C VAL A 69 -5.27 -10.59 5.34
N THR A 70 -5.68 -11.50 4.46
CA THR A 70 -5.93 -12.90 4.81
C THR A 70 -4.99 -13.85 4.08
N GLY A 71 -4.29 -13.39 3.05
CA GLY A 71 -3.33 -14.24 2.37
C GLY A 71 -2.57 -13.50 1.28
N PHE A 72 -1.44 -14.09 0.92
CA PHE A 72 -0.61 -13.70 -0.20
C PHE A 72 -0.30 -14.91 -1.05
N ASP A 73 -0.08 -14.67 -2.34
CA ASP A 73 0.34 -15.68 -3.29
C ASP A 73 1.24 -15.03 -4.33
N ARG A 74 2.12 -15.83 -4.94
CA ARG A 74 3.01 -15.39 -6.01
C ARG A 74 3.82 -14.14 -5.65
N ILE A 75 4.40 -14.14 -4.47
CA ILE A 75 5.27 -13.07 -4.00
C ILE A 75 6.61 -13.15 -4.72
N LYS A 76 7.06 -12.03 -5.30
CA LYS A 76 8.36 -11.91 -5.94
C LYS A 76 9.03 -10.61 -5.54
N PHE A 77 10.30 -10.68 -5.16
CA PHE A 77 11.17 -9.54 -4.91
C PHE A 77 12.26 -9.53 -5.98
N ARG A 78 12.36 -8.45 -6.76
CA ARG A 78 13.27 -8.36 -7.90
C ARG A 78 14.34 -7.29 -7.74
N ARG A 79 14.08 -6.25 -6.94
CA ARG A 79 15.01 -5.15 -6.69
C ARG A 79 14.89 -4.69 -5.25
N VAL A 80 16.02 -4.25 -4.69
CA VAL A 80 16.01 -3.61 -3.37
C VAL A 80 15.59 -2.14 -3.52
N ALA A 81 14.89 -1.62 -2.52
CA ALA A 81 14.58 -0.19 -2.42
C ALA A 81 15.52 0.43 -1.39
N ARG A 82 16.12 1.55 -1.75
CA ARG A 82 17.10 2.27 -0.94
C ARG A 82 16.63 3.69 -0.65
N PRO A 83 17.20 4.35 0.36
CA PRO A 83 16.95 5.77 0.56
C PRO A 83 17.22 6.56 -0.71
N GLY A 84 16.27 7.42 -1.07
CA GLY A 84 16.27 8.17 -2.31
C GLY A 84 15.39 7.58 -3.41
N ASP A 85 14.99 6.32 -3.28
CA ASP A 85 14.06 5.70 -4.24
C ASP A 85 12.63 6.17 -4.00
N GLN A 86 11.89 6.35 -5.08
CA GLN A 86 10.46 6.52 -5.05
C GLN A 86 9.80 5.29 -5.66
N LEU A 87 9.00 4.59 -4.86
CA LEU A 87 8.25 3.43 -5.34
C LEU A 87 6.89 3.89 -5.87
N ARG A 88 6.60 3.51 -7.11
CA ARG A 88 5.26 3.60 -7.66
C ARG A 88 4.53 2.30 -7.36
N LEU A 89 3.42 2.40 -6.67
CA LEU A 89 2.63 1.28 -6.21
C LEU A 89 1.35 1.21 -7.04
N GLU A 90 1.03 0.03 -7.56
CA GLU A 90 -0.19 -0.18 -8.34
C GLU A 90 -0.90 -1.42 -7.81
N VAL A 91 -2.20 -1.31 -7.59
CA VAL A 91 -3.05 -2.45 -7.23
C VAL A 91 -4.25 -2.51 -8.15
N ASP A 92 -4.55 -3.71 -8.64
CA ASP A 92 -5.67 -3.98 -9.50
C ASP A 92 -6.51 -5.11 -8.90
N LEU A 93 -7.80 -4.85 -8.70
CA LEU A 93 -8.75 -5.86 -8.23
C LEU A 93 -8.99 -6.89 -9.32
N LYS A 94 -8.81 -8.16 -8.98
CA LYS A 94 -9.00 -9.29 -9.90
C LYS A 94 -10.33 -9.99 -9.68
N SER A 95 -10.76 -10.11 -8.42
CA SER A 95 -12.03 -10.72 -8.08
C SER A 95 -12.52 -10.26 -6.72
N SER A 96 -13.82 -10.26 -6.53
CA SER A 96 -14.47 -10.01 -5.24
C SER A 96 -15.59 -11.01 -5.07
N GLU A 97 -15.55 -11.79 -4.01
CA GLU A 97 -16.54 -12.82 -3.73
C GLU A 97 -16.64 -13.03 -2.22
N ASN A 98 -17.87 -12.95 -1.69
CA ASN A 98 -18.15 -13.23 -0.28
C ASN A 98 -17.30 -12.42 0.70
N GLY A 99 -17.08 -11.13 0.41
CA GLY A 99 -16.26 -10.26 1.26
C GLY A 99 -14.75 -10.52 1.16
N GLN A 100 -14.32 -11.33 0.20
CA GLN A 100 -12.91 -11.56 -0.11
C GLN A 100 -12.56 -10.85 -1.40
N HIS A 101 -11.49 -10.05 -1.38
CA HIS A 101 -11.04 -9.26 -2.51
C HIS A 101 -9.62 -9.68 -2.89
N GLU A 102 -9.45 -10.14 -4.12
CA GLU A 102 -8.15 -10.54 -4.63
C GLU A 102 -7.59 -9.43 -5.52
N PHE A 103 -6.38 -8.97 -5.17
CA PHE A 103 -5.66 -7.92 -5.91
C PHE A 103 -4.36 -8.45 -6.48
N ARG A 104 -3.97 -7.90 -7.61
CA ARG A 104 -2.58 -7.97 -8.08
C ARG A 104 -1.90 -6.66 -7.69
N GLY A 105 -0.84 -6.74 -6.88
CA GLY A 105 -0.05 -5.59 -6.48
C GLY A 105 1.33 -5.62 -7.13
N THR A 106 1.80 -4.46 -7.58
CA THR A 106 3.14 -4.31 -8.16
C THR A 106 3.75 -3.00 -7.69
N ALA A 107 5.00 -3.07 -7.21
CA ALA A 107 5.80 -1.91 -6.87
C ALA A 107 6.91 -1.74 -7.91
N TYR A 108 7.05 -0.53 -8.43
CA TYR A 108 8.06 -0.17 -9.41
C TYR A 108 9.07 0.79 -8.81
N SER A 109 10.35 0.61 -9.15
CA SER A 109 11.43 1.54 -8.86
C SER A 109 12.14 1.84 -10.19
N ASP A 110 12.25 3.12 -10.54
CA ASP A 110 12.82 3.57 -11.83
C ASP A 110 12.21 2.85 -13.04
N GLY A 111 10.89 2.64 -13.02
CA GLY A 111 10.16 1.99 -14.11
C GLY A 111 10.32 0.47 -14.20
N ALA A 112 11.10 -0.14 -13.31
CA ALA A 112 11.28 -1.59 -13.26
C ALA A 112 10.58 -2.18 -12.04
N VAL A 113 10.06 -3.40 -12.17
CA VAL A 113 9.39 -4.11 -11.07
C VAL A 113 10.37 -4.37 -9.94
N ALA A 114 10.07 -3.84 -8.74
CA ALA A 114 10.81 -4.12 -7.52
C ALA A 114 10.21 -5.28 -6.73
N ALA A 115 8.89 -5.33 -6.63
CA ALA A 115 8.16 -6.39 -5.94
C ALA A 115 6.78 -6.56 -6.55
N SER A 116 6.23 -7.76 -6.43
CA SER A 116 4.86 -8.04 -6.85
C SER A 116 4.26 -9.17 -6.01
N ALA A 117 2.95 -9.19 -5.89
CA ALA A 117 2.23 -10.24 -5.17
C ALA A 117 0.76 -10.26 -5.57
N ASN A 118 0.14 -11.43 -5.42
CA ASN A 118 -1.31 -11.50 -5.29
C ASN A 118 -1.64 -11.31 -3.81
N ILE A 119 -2.63 -10.47 -3.52
CA ILE A 119 -3.03 -10.08 -2.18
C ILE A 119 -4.50 -10.40 -2.00
N VAL A 120 -4.85 -11.08 -0.92
CA VAL A 120 -6.26 -11.31 -0.58
C VAL A 120 -6.60 -10.52 0.66
N LEU A 121 -7.62 -9.67 0.56
CA LEU A 121 -8.16 -8.90 1.68
C LEU A 121 -9.57 -9.39 2.00
N GLY A 122 -9.79 -9.69 3.29
CA GLY A 122 -11.15 -9.80 3.84
C GLY A 122 -11.64 -8.43 4.29
N GLU A 123 -12.87 -8.37 4.75
CA GLU A 123 -13.49 -7.14 5.23
C GLU A 123 -13.68 -7.16 6.74
N ALA A 124 -13.52 -5.99 7.36
CA ALA A 124 -13.90 -5.74 8.74
C ALA A 124 -14.63 -4.40 8.82
N SER A 125 -15.45 -4.22 9.86
CA SER A 125 -16.14 -2.94 10.07
C SER A 125 -15.10 -1.85 10.38
N LEU A 126 -15.04 -0.83 9.54
CA LEU A 126 -14.07 0.26 9.68
C LEU A 126 -14.27 0.99 11.01
N SER A 127 -15.52 1.24 11.41
CA SER A 127 -15.84 1.96 12.66
C SER A 127 -15.37 1.25 13.93
N ASN A 128 -15.10 -0.06 13.88
CA ASN A 128 -14.53 -0.80 15.01
C ASN A 128 -13.05 -0.49 15.25
N TYR A 129 -12.37 0.10 14.27
CA TYR A 129 -10.91 0.36 14.32
C TYR A 129 -10.56 1.82 14.13
N LEU A 130 -11.35 2.55 13.35
CA LEU A 130 -11.07 3.93 12.94
C LEU A 130 -12.34 4.76 12.96
N ASP A 131 -12.18 6.07 13.16
CA ASP A 131 -13.24 7.03 12.89
C ASP A 131 -13.37 7.20 11.36
N PRO A 132 -14.56 6.98 10.75
CA PRO A 132 -14.76 7.15 9.32
C PRO A 132 -14.39 8.54 8.80
N ASP A 133 -14.68 9.60 9.56
CA ASP A 133 -14.34 10.96 9.15
C ASP A 133 -12.83 11.20 9.17
N ALA A 134 -12.12 10.63 10.14
CA ALA A 134 -10.65 10.68 10.18
C ALA A 134 -10.05 9.92 8.99
N ALA A 135 -10.63 8.78 8.60
CA ALA A 135 -10.18 8.02 7.44
C ALA A 135 -10.39 8.81 6.13
N ARG A 136 -11.53 9.51 5.98
CA ARG A 136 -11.78 10.38 4.83
C ARG A 136 -10.81 11.55 4.78
N THR A 137 -10.50 12.14 5.92
CA THR A 137 -9.51 13.22 6.03
C THR A 137 -8.13 12.73 5.60
N SER A 138 -7.72 11.54 6.04
CA SER A 138 -6.45 10.92 5.63
C SER A 138 -6.39 10.73 4.12
N LEU A 139 -7.46 10.26 3.51
CA LEU A 139 -7.53 10.10 2.05
C LEU A 139 -7.38 11.45 1.33
N ALA A 140 -8.05 12.49 1.83
CA ALA A 140 -7.95 13.82 1.25
C ALA A 140 -6.50 14.34 1.28
N ILE A 141 -5.78 14.12 2.38
CA ILE A 141 -4.38 14.49 2.51
C ILE A 141 -3.52 13.73 1.48
N LEU A 142 -3.69 12.42 1.38
CA LEU A 142 -2.92 11.60 0.45
C LEU A 142 -3.15 11.99 -1.00
N ARG A 143 -4.37 12.40 -1.34
CA ARG A 143 -4.71 12.90 -2.67
C ARG A 143 -4.11 14.27 -2.97
N GLN A 144 -3.93 15.13 -1.95
CA GLN A 144 -3.30 16.44 -2.09
C GLN A 144 -1.79 16.33 -2.33
N ASN A 145 -1.15 15.29 -1.83
CA ASN A 145 0.29 15.06 -1.94
C ASN A 145 0.69 14.58 -3.36
N ARG A 146 -0.03 15.04 -4.37
CA ARG A 146 0.32 14.71 -5.74
C ARG A 146 1.47 15.58 -6.20
N THR A 147 2.40 14.99 -6.91
CA THR A 147 3.37 15.78 -7.67
C THR A 147 2.63 16.45 -8.81
N SER A 148 2.68 17.76 -8.82
CA SER A 148 2.13 18.58 -9.90
C SER A 148 2.91 18.37 -11.20
#